data_c89d342f7ed9bba780c2a6ee55d022e2
#
_entry.id   c89d342f7ed9bba780c2a6ee55d022e2
#
_cell.length_a   1.000
_cell.length_b   1.000
_cell.length_c   1.000
_cell.angle_alpha   90.00
_cell.angle_beta   90.00
_cell.angle_gamma   90.00
#
_symmetry.space_group_name_H-M   'P 1'
#
loop_
_entity.id
_entity.type
_entity.pdbx_description
1 polymer ?
#
loop_
_entity_poly.entity_id
_entity_poly.type
_entity_poly.pdbx_seq_one_letter_code
_entity_poly.pdbx_strand_id
1 'polypeptide(L)'
;MCIRDSFDKEHPHVHIAFNRIDNNGKTISDRNDRFRSERICKELTKKYGLHFSNGKEQVKIDRLCEPDKTRYGLYQILKTEVGRCKGWDTLLDRLERQSVDVQFKYKGHTDEIQGIVFTMNGYRFNGSKVDRQFSYSKIDSALSRNNYGERQMQPQPQTYQEEISLISNSSGSLIEGSLGLFSSSNVPEEQQPYDPYL
;
A
#
# COMPACT_ATOMS: atom_id res chain seq x y z
N MET A 1 -7.61 24.79 29.59
CA MET A 1 -6.48 24.08 28.96
C MET A 1 -5.31 24.11 29.92
N CYS A 2 -4.67 22.98 30.20
CA CYS A 2 -3.44 22.88 30.99
C CYS A 2 -2.34 22.31 30.12
N ILE A 3 -1.14 22.91 30.21
CA ILE A 3 0.06 22.46 29.50
C ILE A 3 1.12 22.17 30.55
N ARG A 4 1.77 21.04 30.46
CA ARG A 4 2.86 20.64 31.34
C ARG A 4 4.00 20.08 30.50
N ASP A 5 5.18 20.66 30.65
CA ASP A 5 6.42 20.13 30.09
C ASP A 5 6.87 18.89 30.89
N SER A 6 7.40 17.91 30.20
CA SER A 6 7.92 16.68 30.78
C SER A 6 9.29 16.36 30.21
N PHE A 7 10.21 16.00 31.10
CA PHE A 7 11.59 15.62 30.81
C PHE A 7 11.90 14.20 31.31
N ASP A 8 10.87 13.40 31.55
CA ASP A 8 10.98 12.02 32.06
C ASP A 8 11.49 11.02 31.01
N LYS A 9 11.66 11.47 29.75
CA LYS A 9 12.20 10.68 28.64
C LYS A 9 13.35 11.42 27.94
N GLU A 10 14.08 10.71 27.08
CA GLU A 10 15.21 11.27 26.32
C GLU A 10 14.83 12.50 25.48
N HIS A 11 13.56 12.62 25.08
CA HIS A 11 13.08 13.74 24.29
C HIS A 11 12.12 14.60 25.11
N PRO A 12 12.35 15.92 25.18
CA PRO A 12 11.40 16.83 25.77
C PRO A 12 10.03 16.70 25.11
N HIS A 13 8.98 16.62 25.92
CA HIS A 13 7.61 16.54 25.42
C HIS A 13 6.66 17.27 26.34
N VAL A 14 5.46 17.57 25.83
CA VAL A 14 4.44 18.29 26.57
C VAL A 14 3.16 17.45 26.66
N HIS A 15 2.53 17.52 27.82
CA HIS A 15 1.19 17.01 28.04
C HIS A 15 0.20 18.13 27.96
N ILE A 16 -0.81 18.03 27.07
CA ILE A 16 -1.86 19.04 26.90
C ILE A 16 -3.18 18.40 27.32
N ALA A 17 -3.77 18.90 28.40
CA ALA A 17 -5.12 18.55 28.82
C ALA A 17 -6.09 19.69 28.51
N PHE A 18 -7.17 19.41 27.84
CA PHE A 18 -8.19 20.42 27.51
C PHE A 18 -9.60 19.84 27.64
N ASN A 19 -10.53 20.74 27.96
CA ASN A 19 -11.95 20.41 27.98
C ASN A 19 -12.48 20.31 26.55
N ARG A 20 -13.26 19.28 26.27
CA ARG A 20 -13.88 19.04 24.97
C ARG A 20 -15.32 19.57 24.88
N ILE A 21 -15.68 20.47 25.73
CA ILE A 21 -16.99 21.15 25.70
C ILE A 21 -16.75 22.57 25.21
N ASP A 22 -17.48 23.01 24.20
CA ASP A 22 -17.43 24.39 23.70
C ASP A 22 -18.19 25.35 24.63
N ASN A 23 -18.16 26.64 24.33
CA ASN A 23 -18.81 27.67 25.13
C ASN A 23 -20.36 27.59 25.14
N ASN A 24 -20.94 26.78 24.23
CA ASN A 24 -22.37 26.52 24.13
C ASN A 24 -22.79 25.22 24.81
N GLY A 25 -21.89 24.56 25.54
CA GLY A 25 -22.14 23.29 26.20
C GLY A 25 -22.12 22.07 25.27
N LYS A 26 -21.72 22.20 24.00
CA LYS A 26 -21.68 21.13 23.02
C LYS A 26 -20.32 20.43 23.03
N THR A 27 -20.33 19.11 22.95
CA THR A 27 -19.12 18.31 22.87
C THR A 27 -18.43 18.50 21.51
N ILE A 28 -17.15 18.85 21.52
CA ILE A 28 -16.30 18.93 20.35
C ILE A 28 -15.96 17.49 19.90
N SER A 29 -16.25 17.17 18.64
CA SER A 29 -16.02 15.83 18.08
C SER A 29 -14.53 15.51 18.03
N ASP A 30 -14.18 14.27 18.45
CA ASP A 30 -12.85 13.68 18.34
C ASP A 30 -12.63 12.87 17.04
N ARG A 31 -13.66 12.86 16.20
CA ARG A 31 -13.59 12.13 14.94
C ARG A 31 -12.38 12.59 14.12
N ASN A 32 -11.52 11.61 13.75
CA ASN A 32 -10.31 11.84 12.99
C ASN A 32 -9.25 12.74 13.66
N ASP A 33 -9.29 12.97 14.98
CA ASP A 33 -8.31 13.80 15.69
C ASP A 33 -6.87 13.38 15.42
N ARG A 34 -6.61 12.07 15.34
CA ARG A 34 -5.28 11.56 15.02
C ARG A 34 -4.76 12.08 13.67
N PHE A 35 -5.59 12.06 12.63
CA PHE A 35 -5.19 12.52 11.30
C PHE A 35 -5.09 14.04 11.21
N ARG A 36 -6.01 14.74 11.89
CA ARG A 36 -6.00 16.20 11.99
C ARG A 36 -4.75 16.68 12.73
N SER A 37 -4.44 16.08 13.86
CA SER A 37 -3.24 16.37 14.64
C SER A 37 -1.96 16.11 13.83
N GLU A 38 -1.86 14.96 13.17
CA GLU A 38 -0.71 14.64 12.32
C GLU A 38 -0.49 15.66 11.22
N ARG A 39 -1.56 16.09 10.53
CA ARG A 39 -1.50 17.12 9.49
C ARG A 39 -0.98 18.43 10.05
N ILE A 40 -1.58 18.94 11.13
CA ILE A 40 -1.20 20.19 11.76
C ILE A 40 0.26 20.14 12.25
N CYS A 41 0.67 19.03 12.87
CA CYS A 41 2.06 18.86 13.30
C CYS A 41 3.03 18.93 12.12
N LYS A 42 2.73 18.29 10.99
CA LYS A 42 3.55 18.37 9.78
C LYS A 42 3.63 19.78 9.21
N GLU A 43 2.51 20.49 9.17
CA GLU A 43 2.45 21.90 8.71
C GLU A 43 3.30 22.81 9.61
N LEU A 44 3.17 22.67 10.92
CA LEU A 44 3.97 23.44 11.89
C LEU A 44 5.46 23.09 11.80
N THR A 45 5.80 21.81 11.69
CA THR A 45 7.19 21.36 11.50
C THR A 45 7.81 22.01 10.27
N LYS A 46 7.08 22.03 9.15
CA LYS A 46 7.52 22.69 7.92
C LYS A 46 7.64 24.22 8.08
N LYS A 47 6.61 24.85 8.68
CA LYS A 47 6.55 26.32 8.86
C LYS A 47 7.71 26.85 9.70
N TYR A 48 8.10 26.12 10.74
CA TYR A 48 9.16 26.52 11.67
C TYR A 48 10.52 25.90 11.37
N GLY A 49 10.69 25.20 10.25
CA GLY A 49 11.96 24.56 9.86
C GLY A 49 12.43 23.50 10.86
N LEU A 50 11.51 22.85 11.57
CA LEU A 50 11.83 21.82 12.54
C LEU A 50 12.18 20.50 11.84
N HIS A 51 12.88 19.62 12.57
CA HIS A 51 13.27 18.32 12.06
C HIS A 51 12.07 17.38 11.90
N PHE A 52 11.91 16.80 10.71
CA PHE A 52 11.01 15.67 10.50
C PHE A 52 11.67 14.39 10.98
N SER A 53 10.98 13.63 11.82
CA SER A 53 11.49 12.31 12.21
C SER A 53 11.64 11.43 10.96
N ASN A 54 12.78 10.74 10.87
CA ASN A 54 12.98 9.72 9.86
C ASN A 54 11.95 8.61 10.07
N GLY A 55 11.26 8.21 9.00
CA GLY A 55 10.26 7.17 9.07
C GLY A 55 10.83 5.80 9.50
N LYS A 56 10.04 4.75 9.35
CA LYS A 56 10.41 3.37 9.72
C LYS A 56 11.67 2.83 9.01
N GLU A 57 12.18 3.52 8.01
CA GLU A 57 13.33 3.06 7.21
C GLU A 57 14.68 3.29 7.89
N GLN A 58 14.76 4.23 8.83
CA GLN A 58 15.99 4.58 9.54
C GLN A 58 15.88 4.36 11.05
N VAL A 59 15.25 3.26 11.45
CA VAL A 59 15.15 2.88 12.86
C VAL A 59 16.50 2.35 13.35
N LYS A 60 16.97 2.86 14.49
CA LYS A 60 18.15 2.32 15.20
C LYS A 60 17.75 1.03 15.90
N ILE A 61 18.01 -0.11 15.25
CA ILE A 61 17.59 -1.45 15.71
C ILE A 61 18.18 -1.78 17.08
N ASP A 62 19.41 -1.31 17.36
CA ASP A 62 20.11 -1.56 18.62
C ASP A 62 19.42 -0.95 19.85
N ARG A 63 18.56 0.05 19.64
CA ARG A 63 17.79 0.71 20.70
C ARG A 63 16.39 0.11 20.91
N LEU A 64 15.98 -0.81 20.05
CA LEU A 64 14.68 -1.47 20.19
C LEU A 64 14.77 -2.60 21.19
N CYS A 65 13.84 -2.61 22.14
CA CYS A 65 13.59 -3.75 23.03
C CYS A 65 12.65 -4.76 22.36
N GLU A 66 12.70 -6.01 22.83
CA GLU A 66 11.69 -7.00 22.44
C GLU A 66 10.32 -6.64 23.07
N PRO A 67 9.20 -6.85 22.38
CA PRO A 67 9.04 -7.51 21.07
C PRO A 67 9.18 -6.59 19.85
N ASP A 68 9.49 -5.30 20.03
CA ASP A 68 9.52 -4.31 18.94
C ASP A 68 10.67 -4.56 17.96
N LYS A 69 11.80 -5.07 18.46
CA LYS A 69 12.93 -5.46 17.63
C LYS A 69 12.56 -6.59 16.67
N THR A 70 11.94 -7.65 17.18
CA THR A 70 11.43 -8.77 16.35
C THR A 70 10.37 -8.29 15.36
N ARG A 71 9.45 -7.42 15.78
CA ARG A 71 8.43 -6.84 14.89
C ARG A 71 9.04 -6.03 13.76
N TYR A 72 10.10 -5.28 14.03
CA TYR A 72 10.80 -4.51 13.00
C TYR A 72 11.59 -5.42 12.04
N GLY A 73 12.26 -6.45 12.55
CA GLY A 73 12.89 -7.48 11.72
C GLY A 73 11.89 -8.14 10.77
N LEU A 74 10.74 -8.55 11.29
CA LEU A 74 9.64 -9.11 10.51
C LEU A 74 9.12 -8.12 9.45
N TYR A 75 9.02 -6.82 9.78
CA TYR A 75 8.66 -5.78 8.81
C TYR A 75 9.63 -5.72 7.63
N GLN A 76 10.94 -5.78 7.88
CA GLN A 76 11.96 -5.75 6.83
C GLN A 76 11.91 -6.99 5.93
N ILE A 77 11.73 -8.17 6.52
CA ILE A 77 11.57 -9.44 5.82
C ILE A 77 10.34 -9.35 4.89
N LEU A 78 9.18 -9.01 5.43
CA LEU A 78 7.94 -8.93 4.66
C LEU A 78 8.01 -7.88 3.54
N LYS A 79 8.62 -6.72 3.80
CA LYS A 79 8.81 -5.66 2.79
C LYS A 79 9.61 -6.18 1.59
N THR A 80 10.63 -6.97 1.84
CA THR A 80 11.49 -7.53 0.79
C THR A 80 10.81 -8.68 0.04
N GLU A 81 10.23 -9.64 0.78
CA GLU A 81 9.71 -10.88 0.18
C GLU A 81 8.38 -10.66 -0.55
N VAL A 82 7.46 -9.86 0.01
CA VAL A 82 6.19 -9.52 -0.67
C VAL A 82 6.44 -8.79 -2.00
N GLY A 83 7.48 -7.93 -2.06
CA GLY A 83 7.84 -7.25 -3.30
C GLY A 83 8.43 -8.16 -4.39
N ARG A 84 8.98 -9.33 -4.00
CA ARG A 84 9.66 -10.27 -4.91
C ARG A 84 8.81 -11.46 -5.31
N CYS A 85 7.84 -11.84 -4.48
CA CYS A 85 7.02 -13.02 -4.70
C CYS A 85 5.83 -12.71 -5.62
N LYS A 86 5.38 -13.73 -6.37
CA LYS A 86 4.26 -13.66 -7.31
C LYS A 86 3.04 -14.43 -6.84
N GLY A 87 3.20 -15.28 -5.85
CA GLY A 87 2.15 -16.14 -5.30
C GLY A 87 2.40 -16.49 -3.84
N TRP A 88 1.35 -16.99 -3.21
CA TRP A 88 1.39 -17.37 -1.80
C TRP A 88 2.38 -18.51 -1.52
N ASP A 89 2.45 -19.53 -2.38
CA ASP A 89 3.34 -20.68 -2.19
C ASP A 89 4.79 -20.22 -2.09
N THR A 90 5.23 -19.41 -3.05
CA THR A 90 6.60 -18.87 -3.06
C THR A 90 6.87 -17.92 -1.90
N LEU A 91 5.87 -17.18 -1.43
CA LEU A 91 6.00 -16.31 -0.26
C LEU A 91 6.15 -17.14 1.02
N LEU A 92 5.31 -18.16 1.21
CA LEU A 92 5.36 -19.05 2.37
C LEU A 92 6.70 -19.78 2.47
N ASP A 93 7.18 -20.40 1.39
CA ASP A 93 8.48 -21.06 1.35
C ASP A 93 9.64 -20.13 1.73
N ARG A 94 9.60 -18.89 1.27
CA ARG A 94 10.66 -17.91 1.58
C ARG A 94 10.60 -17.43 3.02
N LEU A 95 9.39 -17.26 3.58
CA LEU A 95 9.21 -16.86 4.98
C LEU A 95 9.64 -18.01 5.92
N GLU A 96 9.32 -19.25 5.59
CA GLU A 96 9.75 -20.43 6.35
C GLU A 96 11.28 -20.54 6.42
N ARG A 97 11.98 -20.32 5.29
CA ARG A 97 13.46 -20.27 5.26
C ARG A 97 14.06 -19.18 6.15
N GLN A 98 13.29 -18.14 6.49
CA GLN A 98 13.70 -17.07 7.40
C GLN A 98 13.15 -17.25 8.82
N SER A 99 12.69 -18.48 9.14
CA SER A 99 12.12 -18.84 10.45
C SER A 99 10.91 -17.99 10.85
N VAL A 100 10.10 -17.63 9.85
CA VAL A 100 8.82 -16.93 10.04
C VAL A 100 7.71 -17.91 9.74
N ASP A 101 6.97 -18.31 10.79
CA ASP A 101 5.76 -19.14 10.66
C ASP A 101 4.55 -18.28 10.33
N VAL A 102 3.69 -18.77 9.45
CA VAL A 102 2.52 -18.07 8.93
C VAL A 102 1.24 -18.83 9.23
N GLN A 103 0.27 -18.17 9.83
CA GLN A 103 -1.03 -18.74 10.15
C GLN A 103 -2.14 -17.85 9.60
N PHE A 104 -3.07 -18.45 8.84
CA PHE A 104 -4.26 -17.76 8.38
C PHE A 104 -5.36 -17.79 9.45
N LYS A 105 -6.08 -16.69 9.59
CA LYS A 105 -7.28 -16.60 10.44
C LYS A 105 -8.51 -16.65 9.55
N TYR A 106 -9.40 -17.58 9.84
CA TYR A 106 -10.67 -17.74 9.13
C TYR A 106 -11.81 -17.06 9.89
N LYS A 107 -12.84 -16.68 9.17
CA LYS A 107 -14.04 -16.05 9.74
C LYS A 107 -15.05 -17.12 10.20
N GLY A 108 -15.17 -17.28 11.51
CA GLY A 108 -16.07 -18.27 12.09
C GLY A 108 -15.79 -19.70 11.60
N HIS A 109 -16.79 -20.33 11.02
CA HIS A 109 -16.70 -21.68 10.44
C HIS A 109 -16.64 -21.67 8.91
N THR A 110 -16.25 -20.57 8.29
CA THR A 110 -16.13 -20.43 6.84
C THR A 110 -14.67 -20.50 6.40
N ASP A 111 -14.44 -20.86 5.14
CA ASP A 111 -13.10 -20.85 4.53
C ASP A 111 -12.63 -19.43 4.13
N GLU A 112 -13.42 -18.40 4.48
CA GLU A 112 -13.06 -17.01 4.22
C GLU A 112 -11.92 -16.55 5.13
N ILE A 113 -10.77 -16.17 4.53
CA ILE A 113 -9.61 -15.70 5.28
C ILE A 113 -9.86 -14.25 5.76
N GLN A 114 -9.95 -14.07 7.07
CA GLN A 114 -10.13 -12.78 7.72
C GLN A 114 -8.81 -12.05 7.95
N GLY A 115 -7.70 -12.77 8.10
CA GLY A 115 -6.43 -12.17 8.42
C GLY A 115 -5.26 -13.14 8.39
N ILE A 116 -4.09 -12.60 8.68
CA ILE A 116 -2.83 -13.34 8.70
C ILE A 116 -2.05 -13.02 9.98
N VAL A 117 -1.40 -14.02 10.52
CA VAL A 117 -0.55 -13.94 11.72
C VAL A 117 0.82 -14.48 11.36
N PHE A 118 1.83 -13.74 11.75
CA PHE A 118 3.22 -14.14 11.63
C PHE A 118 3.80 -14.43 13.01
N THR A 119 4.56 -15.51 13.12
CA THR A 119 5.29 -15.87 14.33
C THR A 119 6.78 -15.89 14.03
N MET A 120 7.55 -15.16 14.82
CA MET A 120 9.01 -15.08 14.70
C MET A 120 9.63 -14.92 16.09
N ASN A 121 10.70 -15.65 16.40
CA ASN A 121 11.40 -15.61 17.70
C ASN A 121 10.45 -15.81 18.90
N GLY A 122 9.42 -16.62 18.77
CA GLY A 122 8.43 -16.85 19.83
C GLY A 122 7.35 -15.77 19.98
N TYR A 123 7.43 -14.67 19.23
CA TYR A 123 6.43 -13.60 19.25
C TYR A 123 5.45 -13.74 18.08
N ARG A 124 4.17 -13.46 18.38
CA ARG A 124 3.08 -13.53 17.40
C ARG A 124 2.56 -12.13 17.06
N PHE A 125 2.50 -11.81 15.78
CA PHE A 125 2.02 -10.52 15.29
C PHE A 125 0.94 -10.71 14.23
N ASN A 126 -0.19 -10.03 14.39
CA ASN A 126 -1.13 -9.89 13.27
C ASN A 126 -0.46 -9.05 12.15
N GLY A 127 -0.60 -9.43 10.90
CA GLY A 127 0.01 -8.71 9.78
C GLY A 127 -0.28 -7.22 9.78
N SER A 128 -1.54 -6.82 10.05
CA SER A 128 -1.93 -5.40 10.19
C SER A 128 -1.30 -4.65 11.38
N LYS A 129 -0.78 -5.39 12.40
CA LYS A 129 -0.05 -4.80 13.53
C LYS A 129 1.44 -4.61 13.24
N VAL A 130 2.00 -5.42 12.35
CA VAL A 130 3.36 -5.20 11.82
C VAL A 130 3.34 -3.95 10.95
N ASP A 131 2.51 -3.95 9.92
CA ASP A 131 2.18 -2.77 9.12
C ASP A 131 0.83 -2.98 8.40
N ARG A 132 0.13 -1.87 8.07
CA ARG A 132 -1.16 -1.93 7.36
C ARG A 132 -1.04 -2.60 5.98
N GLN A 133 0.11 -2.47 5.31
CA GLN A 133 0.39 -3.09 4.02
C GLN A 133 0.52 -4.62 4.10
N PHE A 134 0.75 -5.19 5.28
CA PHE A 134 0.87 -6.63 5.50
C PHE A 134 -0.42 -7.28 6.04
N SER A 135 -1.57 -6.62 5.89
CA SER A 135 -2.86 -7.31 6.03
C SER A 135 -3.04 -8.31 4.89
N TYR A 136 -3.77 -9.41 5.12
CA TYR A 136 -4.00 -10.46 4.12
C TYR A 136 -4.41 -9.89 2.76
N SER A 137 -5.46 -9.05 2.72
CA SER A 137 -5.97 -8.46 1.47
C SER A 137 -4.95 -7.58 0.73
N LYS A 138 -4.04 -6.92 1.46
CA LYS A 138 -3.00 -6.08 0.84
C LYS A 138 -1.85 -6.91 0.29
N ILE A 139 -1.45 -7.97 0.99
CA ILE A 139 -0.46 -8.93 0.48
C ILE A 139 -1.02 -9.62 -0.75
N ASP A 140 -2.24 -10.12 -0.72
CA ASP A 140 -2.89 -10.78 -1.84
C ASP A 140 -2.96 -9.89 -3.08
N SER A 141 -3.35 -8.63 -2.90
CA SER A 141 -3.35 -7.62 -3.98
C SER A 141 -1.94 -7.31 -4.51
N ALA A 142 -0.91 -7.35 -3.65
CA ALA A 142 0.47 -7.12 -4.06
C ALA A 142 1.02 -8.29 -4.88
N LEU A 143 0.79 -9.53 -4.43
CA LEU A 143 1.18 -10.75 -5.15
C LEU A 143 0.49 -10.84 -6.50
N SER A 144 -0.79 -10.52 -6.56
CA SER A 144 -1.55 -10.47 -7.82
C SER A 144 -0.93 -9.46 -8.81
N ARG A 145 -0.59 -8.24 -8.35
CA ARG A 145 0.07 -7.24 -9.21
C ARG A 145 1.43 -7.71 -9.73
N ASN A 146 2.23 -8.34 -8.87
CA ASN A 146 3.54 -8.87 -9.26
C ASN A 146 3.41 -9.95 -10.34
N ASN A 147 2.34 -10.77 -10.28
CA ASN A 147 2.05 -11.81 -11.27
C ASN A 147 1.59 -11.21 -12.61
N TYR A 148 0.75 -10.17 -12.60
CA TYR A 148 0.27 -9.51 -13.83
C TYR A 148 1.36 -8.72 -14.56
N GLY A 149 2.31 -8.12 -13.86
CA GLY A 149 3.38 -7.32 -14.46
C GLY A 149 4.27 -8.11 -15.43
N GLU A 150 4.48 -9.42 -15.21
CA GLU A 150 5.29 -10.25 -16.09
C GLU A 150 4.51 -10.83 -17.29
N ARG A 151 3.21 -11.02 -17.17
CA ARG A 151 2.42 -11.51 -18.33
C ARG A 151 2.40 -10.51 -19.48
N GLN A 152 2.62 -9.23 -19.19
CA GLN A 152 2.76 -8.19 -20.22
C GLN A 152 4.18 -8.07 -20.77
N MET A 153 5.19 -8.66 -20.13
CA MET A 153 6.58 -8.67 -20.60
C MET A 153 6.97 -9.92 -21.39
N GLN A 154 6.10 -10.92 -21.47
CA GLN A 154 6.36 -12.04 -22.38
C GLN A 154 6.07 -11.60 -23.80
N PRO A 155 7.07 -11.62 -24.73
CA PRO A 155 6.81 -11.37 -26.14
C PRO A 155 5.78 -12.39 -26.61
N GLN A 156 4.68 -11.90 -27.17
CA GLN A 156 3.67 -12.76 -27.79
C GLN A 156 4.38 -13.60 -28.87
N PRO A 157 4.13 -14.90 -28.95
CA PRO A 157 4.69 -15.70 -30.03
C PRO A 157 4.21 -15.10 -31.36
N GLN A 158 5.17 -14.74 -32.21
CA GLN A 158 4.97 -14.17 -33.54
C GLN A 158 4.40 -15.23 -34.50
N THR A 159 3.17 -15.69 -34.27
CA THR A 159 2.52 -16.70 -35.13
C THR A 159 1.52 -16.11 -36.12
N TYR A 160 1.38 -14.78 -36.21
CA TYR A 160 0.40 -14.15 -37.10
C TYR A 160 0.99 -13.35 -38.27
N GLN A 161 2.33 -13.34 -38.46
CA GLN A 161 2.95 -12.60 -39.57
C GLN A 161 3.29 -13.44 -40.80
N GLU A 162 3.28 -14.77 -40.71
CA GLU A 162 3.55 -15.61 -41.89
C GLU A 162 2.33 -15.90 -42.76
N GLU A 163 1.09 -15.82 -42.23
CA GLU A 163 -0.11 -16.04 -43.07
C GLU A 163 -0.51 -14.84 -43.90
N ILE A 164 -0.14 -13.62 -43.54
CA ILE A 164 -0.47 -12.41 -44.31
C ILE A 164 0.47 -12.24 -45.52
N SER A 165 1.70 -12.76 -45.46
CA SER A 165 2.61 -12.67 -46.61
C SER A 165 2.30 -13.64 -47.76
N LEU A 166 1.53 -14.69 -47.48
CA LEU A 166 1.10 -15.66 -48.50
C LEU A 166 -0.18 -15.24 -49.23
N ILE A 167 -0.96 -14.33 -48.66
CA ILE A 167 -2.22 -13.81 -49.27
C ILE A 167 -1.94 -12.61 -50.18
N SER A 168 -0.86 -11.86 -49.97
CA SER A 168 -0.54 -10.66 -50.76
C SER A 168 0.12 -10.96 -52.12
N ASN A 169 0.53 -12.19 -52.39
CA ASN A 169 1.20 -12.54 -53.65
C ASN A 169 0.32 -13.23 -54.69
N SER A 170 -1.02 -13.33 -54.48
CA SER A 170 -1.92 -14.01 -55.42
C SER A 170 -3.05 -13.18 -56.04
N SER A 171 -3.02 -11.87 -55.89
CA SER A 171 -4.05 -11.03 -56.55
C SER A 171 -3.45 -9.73 -57.09
N GLY A 172 -2.80 -9.84 -58.20
CA GLY A 172 -2.64 -8.69 -59.10
C GLY A 172 -3.93 -8.49 -59.88
N SER A 173 -4.32 -7.19 -60.06
CA SER A 173 -5.25 -6.69 -61.06
C SER A 173 -6.63 -6.22 -60.57
N LEU A 174 -6.79 -4.89 -60.76
CA LEU A 174 -8.01 -4.12 -61.01
C LEU A 174 -9.07 -4.01 -59.89
N ILE A 175 -9.34 -2.81 -59.37
CA ILE A 175 -10.20 -1.76 -59.93
C ILE A 175 -10.06 -0.47 -59.09
N GLU A 176 -9.88 0.65 -59.77
CA GLU A 176 -10.12 2.02 -59.27
C GLU A 176 -11.61 2.22 -59.00
N GLY A 177 -11.91 3.01 -57.99
CA GLY A 177 -13.23 3.64 -57.95
C GLY A 177 -13.82 3.94 -56.60
N SER A 178 -13.87 5.20 -56.36
CA SER A 178 -14.84 5.98 -55.60
C SER A 178 -14.53 6.42 -54.16
N LEU A 179 -14.36 7.72 -54.12
CA LEU A 179 -14.48 8.66 -53.03
C LEU A 179 -15.74 8.46 -52.18
N GLY A 180 -15.60 8.54 -50.86
CA GLY A 180 -16.70 8.67 -49.93
C GLY A 180 -16.23 9.24 -48.61
N LEU A 181 -16.33 10.56 -48.48
CA LEU A 181 -16.24 11.36 -47.27
C LEU A 181 -17.12 10.81 -46.16
N PHE A 182 -16.59 10.57 -44.98
CA PHE A 182 -17.33 10.76 -43.73
C PHE A 182 -16.40 11.32 -42.63
N SER A 183 -16.54 12.61 -42.43
CA SER A 183 -16.17 13.35 -41.25
C SER A 183 -17.17 13.01 -40.13
N SER A 184 -16.72 12.58 -39.00
CA SER A 184 -17.43 12.75 -37.73
C SER A 184 -16.46 12.77 -36.56
N SER A 185 -16.27 13.96 -36.08
CA SER A 185 -15.67 14.33 -34.83
C SER A 185 -16.52 13.82 -33.67
N ASN A 186 -15.95 13.01 -32.79
CA ASN A 186 -16.41 12.89 -31.38
C ASN A 186 -15.17 12.89 -30.45
N VAL A 187 -14.96 14.05 -29.87
CA VAL A 187 -14.09 14.26 -28.74
C VAL A 187 -14.87 13.89 -27.47
N PRO A 188 -14.42 12.98 -26.60
CA PRO A 188 -15.03 12.79 -25.29
C PRO A 188 -14.62 13.93 -24.36
N GLU A 189 -15.59 14.51 -23.72
CA GLU A 189 -15.57 15.54 -22.70
C GLU A 189 -14.75 15.08 -21.49
N GLU A 190 -13.76 15.90 -21.14
CA GLU A 190 -12.86 15.72 -20.02
C GLU A 190 -13.62 15.99 -18.71
N GLN A 191 -13.91 14.96 -17.94
CA GLN A 191 -14.49 15.10 -16.60
C GLN A 191 -13.44 15.61 -15.63
N GLN A 192 -13.68 16.80 -15.08
CA GLN A 192 -12.90 17.41 -14.01
C GLN A 192 -12.95 16.55 -12.73
N PRO A 193 -11.85 16.44 -11.98
CA PRO A 193 -11.83 15.70 -10.73
C PRO A 193 -12.64 16.42 -9.66
N TYR A 194 -13.51 15.68 -8.99
CA TYR A 194 -14.31 16.07 -7.84
C TYR A 194 -13.41 16.46 -6.68
N ASP A 195 -13.49 17.73 -6.25
CA ASP A 195 -12.84 18.23 -5.03
C ASP A 195 -13.82 18.10 -3.85
N PRO A 196 -13.51 17.28 -2.82
CA PRO A 196 -14.41 17.03 -1.70
C PRO A 196 -14.34 18.07 -0.57
N TYR A 197 -13.79 19.27 -0.80
CA TYR A 197 -13.61 20.30 0.23
C TYR A 197 -14.11 21.70 -0.22
N LEU A 198 -15.39 21.79 -0.51
CA LEU A 198 -16.20 23.02 -0.38
C LEU A 198 -17.33 22.77 0.60
#